data_2a2e06e864e7413714ba5f9bf1535e93
#
_entry.id   2a2e06e864e7413714ba5f9bf1535e93
#
_cell.length_a   1.000
_cell.length_b   1.000
_cell.length_c   1.000
_cell.angle_alpha   90.00
_cell.angle_beta   90.00
_cell.angle_gamma   90.00
#
_symmetry.space_group_name_H-M   'P 1'
#
loop_
_entity.id
_entity.type
_entity.pdbx_description
1 polymer ?
#
loop_
_entity_poly.entity_id
_entity_poly.type
_entity_poly.pdbx_seq_one_letter_code
_entity_poly.pdbx_strand_id
1 'polypeptide(L)'
;MVAMLPVMVLMGWLSDRYGRRPLMLGAAGLGFVGALPFFWLMHHGHPTLILLGQLGFVLSVGAFIGAQPALMVEAVPAEIRCTAIALGYNVTLGVLGGFSPLVATWLVHRTENDYSPAFMIMAAAAISFAAILRFDETYRLKLQAA
;
A
#
# COMPACT_ATOMS: atom_id res chain seq x y z
N MET A 1 -2.66 -15.12 -1.14
CA MET A 1 -3.64 -14.56 -0.16
C MET A 1 -3.35 -15.00 1.28
N VAL A 2 -3.21 -16.30 1.58
CA VAL A 2 -2.97 -16.79 2.97
C VAL A 2 -1.70 -16.17 3.61
N ALA A 3 -0.62 -16.04 2.86
CA ALA A 3 0.63 -15.44 3.34
C ALA A 3 0.50 -13.95 3.73
N MET A 4 -0.53 -13.26 3.28
CA MET A 4 -0.76 -11.85 3.59
C MET A 4 -1.25 -11.64 5.03
N LEU A 5 -2.02 -12.60 5.59
CA LEU A 5 -2.56 -12.49 6.93
C LEU A 5 -1.47 -12.33 8.02
N PRO A 6 -0.47 -13.23 8.11
CA PRO A 6 0.60 -13.08 9.11
C PRO A 6 1.45 -11.83 8.88
N VAL A 7 1.65 -11.43 7.62
CA VAL A 7 2.40 -10.20 7.29
C VAL A 7 1.67 -8.97 7.80
N MET A 8 0.35 -8.85 7.57
CA MET A 8 -0.45 -7.72 8.05
C MET A 8 -0.40 -7.59 9.58
N VAL A 9 -0.55 -8.71 10.31
CA VAL A 9 -0.51 -8.73 11.79
C VAL A 9 0.88 -8.32 12.29
N LEU A 10 1.93 -8.90 11.71
CA LEU A 10 3.32 -8.59 12.06
C LEU A 10 3.66 -7.11 11.81
N MET A 11 3.24 -6.59 10.66
CA MET A 11 3.50 -5.21 10.28
C MET A 11 2.66 -4.22 11.09
N GLY A 12 1.44 -4.58 11.48
CA GLY A 12 0.64 -3.82 12.45
C GLY A 12 1.37 -3.70 13.79
N TRP A 13 1.83 -4.83 14.34
CA TRP A 13 2.61 -4.84 15.59
C TRP A 13 3.93 -4.05 15.46
N LEU A 14 4.62 -4.17 14.34
CA LEU A 14 5.84 -3.43 14.07
C LEU A 14 5.58 -1.92 13.97
N SER A 15 4.45 -1.53 13.37
CA SER A 15 3.96 -0.16 13.30
C SER A 15 3.73 0.46 14.68
N ASP A 16 3.19 -0.34 15.61
CA ASP A 16 2.98 0.09 16.99
C ASP A 16 4.30 0.29 17.76
N ARG A 17 5.38 -0.38 17.34
CA ARG A 17 6.68 -0.32 18.02
C ARG A 17 7.64 0.71 17.45
N TYR A 18 7.70 0.84 16.14
CA TYR A 18 8.68 1.68 15.44
C TYR A 18 8.08 2.99 14.92
N GLY A 19 6.78 3.10 14.90
CA GLY A 19 6.06 4.24 14.38
C GLY A 19 5.33 3.93 13.07
N ARG A 20 4.26 4.68 12.84
CA ARG A 20 3.38 4.47 11.67
C ARG A 20 4.01 4.97 10.37
N ARG A 21 4.53 6.18 10.43
CA ARG A 21 5.11 6.89 9.28
C ARG A 21 6.31 6.16 8.67
N PRO A 22 7.37 5.77 9.44
CA PRO A 22 8.55 5.13 8.86
C PRO A 22 8.23 3.77 8.24
N LEU A 23 7.30 3.01 8.83
CA LEU A 23 6.88 1.73 8.26
C LEU A 23 6.13 1.90 6.94
N MET A 24 5.21 2.85 6.86
CA MET A 24 4.47 3.14 5.63
C MET A 24 5.37 3.71 4.53
N LEU A 25 6.34 4.56 4.88
CA LEU A 25 7.35 5.03 3.93
C LEU A 25 8.22 3.88 3.41
N GLY A 26 8.63 2.96 4.28
CA GLY A 26 9.35 1.75 3.89
C GLY A 26 8.53 0.86 2.95
N ALA A 27 7.25 0.65 3.26
CA ALA A 27 6.34 -0.14 2.43
C ALA A 27 6.10 0.50 1.06
N ALA A 28 5.86 1.82 1.00
CA ALA A 28 5.70 2.56 -0.23
C ALA A 28 7.01 2.58 -1.07
N GLY A 29 8.16 2.76 -0.40
CA GLY A 29 9.47 2.68 -1.04
C GLY A 29 9.75 1.29 -1.63
N LEU A 30 9.44 0.24 -0.88
CA LEU A 30 9.54 -1.14 -1.36
C LEU A 30 8.61 -1.39 -2.56
N GLY A 31 7.39 -0.87 -2.51
CA GLY A 31 6.45 -0.93 -3.64
C GLY A 31 6.96 -0.19 -4.87
N PHE A 32 7.56 0.99 -4.68
CA PHE A 32 8.11 1.78 -5.78
C PHE A 32 9.32 1.11 -6.44
N VAL A 33 10.33 0.74 -5.64
CA VAL A 33 11.58 0.13 -6.16
C VAL A 33 11.35 -1.33 -6.57
N GLY A 34 10.50 -2.04 -5.84
CA GLY A 34 10.24 -3.46 -6.03
C GLY A 34 9.27 -3.78 -7.17
N ALA A 35 8.46 -2.82 -7.63
CA ALA A 35 7.44 -3.09 -8.65
C ALA A 35 8.03 -3.72 -9.92
N LEU A 36 9.09 -3.12 -10.49
CA LEU A 36 9.72 -3.65 -11.69
C LEU A 36 10.39 -5.02 -11.47
N PRO A 37 11.26 -5.24 -10.47
CA PRO A 37 11.87 -6.54 -10.25
C PRO A 37 10.86 -7.63 -9.89
N PHE A 38 9.78 -7.30 -9.17
CA PHE A 38 8.75 -8.28 -8.83
C PHE A 38 7.96 -8.72 -10.08
N PHE A 39 7.60 -7.78 -10.95
CA PHE A 39 6.99 -8.11 -12.24
C PHE A 39 7.94 -8.92 -13.13
N TRP A 40 9.23 -8.55 -13.17
CA TRP A 40 10.24 -9.30 -13.92
C TRP A 40 10.38 -10.74 -13.42
N LEU A 41 10.41 -10.96 -12.10
CA LEU A 41 10.43 -12.29 -11.49
C LEU A 41 9.19 -13.11 -11.88
N MET A 42 8.02 -12.48 -11.92
CA MET A 42 6.77 -13.15 -12.29
C MET A 42 6.71 -13.53 -13.77
N HIS A 43 7.43 -12.82 -14.65
CA HIS A 43 7.47 -13.09 -16.11
C HIS A 43 8.42 -14.24 -16.49
N HIS A 44 9.29 -14.70 -15.60
CA HIS A 44 10.30 -15.72 -15.90
C HIS A 44 9.76 -17.16 -16.02
N GLY A 45 8.47 -17.40 -15.85
CA GLY A 45 7.84 -18.71 -16.04
C GLY A 45 8.25 -19.81 -15.04
N HIS A 46 9.22 -19.58 -14.16
CA HIS A 46 9.64 -20.53 -13.13
C HIS A 46 8.76 -20.40 -11.89
N PRO A 47 8.13 -21.47 -11.38
CA PRO A 47 7.19 -21.39 -10.26
C PRO A 47 7.78 -20.72 -9.01
N THR A 48 9.05 -20.99 -8.71
CA THR A 48 9.76 -20.39 -7.57
C THR A 48 9.98 -18.89 -7.72
N LEU A 49 10.29 -18.40 -8.92
CA LEU A 49 10.48 -16.98 -9.20
C LEU A 49 9.13 -16.23 -9.14
N ILE A 50 8.08 -16.84 -9.64
CA ILE A 50 6.71 -16.30 -9.52
C ILE A 50 6.32 -16.16 -8.06
N LEU A 51 6.57 -17.17 -7.23
CA LEU A 51 6.30 -17.13 -5.80
C LEU A 51 7.11 -16.02 -5.09
N LEU A 52 8.38 -15.86 -5.43
CA LEU A 52 9.22 -14.80 -4.86
C LEU A 52 8.72 -13.40 -5.24
N GLY A 53 8.32 -13.17 -6.49
CA GLY A 53 7.74 -11.92 -6.94
C GLY A 53 6.41 -11.62 -6.20
N GLN A 54 5.55 -12.62 -6.05
CA GLN A 54 4.30 -12.49 -5.29
C GLN A 54 4.55 -12.22 -3.80
N LEU A 55 5.52 -12.88 -3.18
CA LEU A 55 5.89 -12.63 -1.77
C LEU A 55 6.43 -11.21 -1.57
N GLY A 56 7.19 -10.68 -2.53
CA GLY A 56 7.63 -9.29 -2.52
C GLY A 56 6.46 -8.30 -2.50
N PHE A 57 5.45 -8.54 -3.34
CA PHE A 57 4.22 -7.74 -3.31
C PHE A 57 3.42 -7.92 -2.03
N VAL A 58 3.30 -9.15 -1.53
CA VAL A 58 2.62 -9.43 -0.24
C VAL A 58 3.30 -8.67 0.90
N LEU A 59 4.62 -8.60 0.92
CA LEU A 59 5.36 -7.87 1.95
C LEU A 59 5.10 -6.37 1.85
N SER A 60 5.20 -5.78 0.66
CA SER A 60 4.96 -4.35 0.44
C SER A 60 3.52 -3.94 0.76
N VAL A 61 2.55 -4.63 0.18
CA VAL A 61 1.11 -4.34 0.35
C VAL A 61 0.66 -4.68 1.77
N GLY A 62 1.11 -5.80 2.33
CA GLY A 62 0.78 -6.22 3.69
C GLY A 62 1.31 -5.26 4.75
N ALA A 63 2.52 -4.73 4.56
CA ALA A 63 3.09 -3.71 5.44
C ALA A 63 2.28 -2.40 5.36
N PHE A 64 1.87 -1.99 4.16
CA PHE A 64 1.08 -0.80 3.97
C PHE A 64 -0.31 -0.94 4.62
N ILE A 65 -1.04 -2.02 4.32
CA ILE A 65 -2.38 -2.27 4.85
C ILE A 65 -2.35 -2.48 6.38
N GLY A 66 -1.29 -3.10 6.93
CA GLY A 66 -1.16 -3.32 8.36
C GLY A 66 -1.06 -2.03 9.18
N ALA A 67 -0.43 -0.99 8.65
CA ALA A 67 -0.26 0.30 9.33
C ALA A 67 -1.33 1.36 8.97
N GLN A 68 -1.94 1.26 7.80
CA GLN A 68 -2.86 2.25 7.24
C GLN A 68 -4.07 2.57 8.11
N PRO A 69 -4.84 1.59 8.65
CA PRO A 69 -6.04 1.88 9.44
C PRO A 69 -5.72 2.70 10.69
N ALA A 70 -4.62 2.40 11.36
CA ALA A 70 -4.20 3.12 12.55
C ALA A 70 -3.84 4.57 12.24
N LEU A 71 -3.06 4.81 11.17
CA LEU A 71 -2.74 6.17 10.72
C LEU A 71 -4.01 6.96 10.38
N MET A 72 -4.97 6.35 9.68
CA MET A 72 -6.23 7.02 9.33
C MET A 72 -7.03 7.45 10.55
N VAL A 73 -7.10 6.60 11.57
CA VAL A 73 -7.82 6.90 12.81
C VAL A 73 -7.14 8.02 13.60
N GLU A 74 -5.82 8.05 13.61
CA GLU A 74 -5.02 9.05 14.32
C GLU A 74 -4.98 10.41 13.61
N ALA A 75 -5.07 10.42 12.28
CA ALA A 75 -4.99 11.63 11.46
C ALA A 75 -6.28 12.46 11.45
N VAL A 76 -7.43 11.90 11.90
CA VAL A 76 -8.74 12.54 11.80
C VAL A 76 -9.30 12.85 13.18
N PRO A 77 -9.79 14.09 13.44
CA PRO A 77 -10.45 14.47 14.69
C PRO A 77 -11.63 13.54 15.03
N ALA A 78 -11.86 13.33 16.33
CA ALA A 78 -12.84 12.34 16.81
C ALA A 78 -14.26 12.62 16.32
N GLU A 79 -14.65 13.90 16.22
CA GLU A 79 -16.02 14.34 15.88
C GLU A 79 -16.45 13.93 14.47
N ILE A 80 -15.51 13.89 13.53
CA ILE A 80 -15.80 13.60 12.10
C ILE A 80 -15.14 12.31 11.61
N ARG A 81 -14.43 11.59 12.49
CA ARG A 81 -13.56 10.45 12.14
C ARG A 81 -14.28 9.38 11.31
N CYS A 82 -15.44 8.92 11.78
CA CYS A 82 -16.18 7.86 11.09
C CYS A 82 -16.60 8.29 9.69
N THR A 83 -17.12 9.49 9.54
CA THR A 83 -17.62 10.00 8.25
C THR A 83 -16.45 10.26 7.29
N ALA A 84 -15.40 10.89 7.76
CA ALA A 84 -14.25 11.23 6.94
C ALA A 84 -13.51 9.96 6.44
N ILE A 85 -13.30 8.98 7.33
CA ILE A 85 -12.66 7.70 6.95
C ILE A 85 -13.57 6.92 6.01
N ALA A 86 -14.87 6.79 6.32
CA ALA A 86 -15.80 6.06 5.47
C ALA A 86 -15.88 6.67 4.07
N LEU A 87 -16.01 8.00 3.98
CA LEU A 87 -16.10 8.69 2.70
C LEU A 87 -14.78 8.56 1.91
N GLY A 88 -13.65 8.88 2.53
CA GLY A 88 -12.33 8.83 1.88
C GLY A 88 -11.98 7.42 1.42
N TYR A 89 -12.19 6.42 2.27
CA TYR A 89 -11.89 5.02 1.98
C TYR A 89 -12.78 4.47 0.86
N ASN A 90 -14.11 4.70 0.93
CA ASN A 90 -15.04 4.21 -0.09
C ASN A 90 -14.85 4.90 -1.44
N VAL A 91 -14.62 6.21 -1.46
CA VAL A 91 -14.31 6.93 -2.72
C VAL A 91 -13.01 6.41 -3.32
N THR A 92 -11.96 6.27 -2.52
CA THR A 92 -10.66 5.79 -3.01
C THR A 92 -10.73 4.34 -3.50
N LEU A 93 -11.30 3.43 -2.72
CA LEU A 93 -11.44 2.04 -3.13
C LEU A 93 -12.46 1.84 -4.24
N GLY A 94 -13.61 2.53 -4.18
CA GLY A 94 -14.65 2.39 -5.18
C GLY A 94 -14.23 2.95 -6.53
N VAL A 95 -13.66 4.15 -6.55
CA VAL A 95 -13.26 4.80 -7.79
C VAL A 95 -11.87 4.31 -8.24
N LEU A 96 -10.82 4.58 -7.47
CA LEU A 96 -9.46 4.24 -7.91
C LEU A 96 -9.21 2.73 -7.91
N GLY A 97 -9.68 2.02 -6.89
CA GLY A 97 -9.56 0.56 -6.82
C GLY A 97 -10.39 -0.15 -7.89
N GLY A 98 -11.63 0.30 -8.11
CA GLY A 98 -12.53 -0.27 -9.12
C GLY A 98 -12.05 -0.06 -10.54
N PHE A 99 -11.48 1.10 -10.86
CA PHE A 99 -10.94 1.39 -12.19
C PHE A 99 -9.53 0.80 -12.42
N SER A 100 -8.82 0.40 -11.37
CA SER A 100 -7.45 -0.13 -11.45
C SER A 100 -7.27 -1.24 -12.48
N PRO A 101 -8.10 -2.32 -12.50
CA PRO A 101 -7.95 -3.40 -13.48
C PRO A 101 -8.20 -2.93 -14.91
N LEU A 102 -9.17 -2.02 -15.10
CA LEU A 102 -9.49 -1.46 -16.41
C LEU A 102 -8.31 -0.64 -16.96
N VAL A 103 -7.75 0.23 -16.13
CA VAL A 103 -6.59 1.05 -16.50
C VAL A 103 -5.37 0.17 -16.80
N ALA A 104 -5.12 -0.84 -15.97
CA ALA A 104 -4.02 -1.78 -16.18
C ALA A 104 -4.16 -2.53 -17.52
N THR A 105 -5.35 -3.07 -17.81
CA THR A 105 -5.63 -3.79 -19.07
C THR A 105 -5.51 -2.85 -20.27
N TRP A 106 -6.09 -1.65 -20.19
CA TRP A 106 -5.98 -0.65 -21.24
C TRP A 106 -4.53 -0.26 -21.52
N LEU A 107 -3.74 -0.09 -20.45
CA LEU A 107 -2.33 0.28 -20.56
C LEU A 107 -1.51 -0.81 -21.26
N VAL A 108 -1.72 -2.09 -20.90
CA VAL A 108 -1.07 -3.23 -21.56
C VAL A 108 -1.42 -3.27 -23.06
N HIS A 109 -2.71 -3.14 -23.38
CA HIS A 109 -3.16 -3.14 -24.79
C HIS A 109 -2.63 -1.94 -25.59
N ARG A 110 -2.47 -0.77 -24.94
CA ARG A 110 -2.01 0.44 -25.63
C ARG A 110 -0.51 0.47 -25.85
N THR A 111 0.26 -0.08 -24.90
CA THR A 111 1.73 -0.06 -24.94
C THR A 111 2.35 -1.34 -25.48
N GLU A 112 1.55 -2.39 -25.67
CA GLU A 112 2.00 -3.75 -26.02
C GLU A 112 3.12 -4.26 -25.10
N ASN A 113 3.11 -3.77 -23.84
CA ASN A 113 4.16 -4.06 -22.86
C ASN A 113 3.52 -4.59 -21.55
N ASP A 114 3.83 -5.85 -21.23
CA ASP A 114 3.32 -6.54 -20.05
C ASP A 114 3.83 -5.94 -18.72
N TYR A 115 4.84 -5.07 -18.77
CA TYR A 115 5.36 -4.34 -17.59
C TYR A 115 4.60 -3.03 -17.31
N SER A 116 3.66 -2.64 -18.15
CA SER A 116 2.90 -1.40 -18.00
C SER A 116 2.18 -1.28 -16.64
N PRO A 117 1.59 -2.34 -16.07
CA PRO A 117 1.00 -2.27 -14.73
C PRO A 117 2.03 -1.97 -13.62
N ALA A 118 3.30 -2.35 -13.79
CA ALA A 118 4.35 -2.00 -12.83
C ALA A 118 4.54 -0.50 -12.72
N PHE A 119 4.51 0.23 -13.84
CA PHE A 119 4.61 1.70 -13.83
C PHE A 119 3.41 2.35 -13.15
N MET A 120 2.21 1.77 -13.28
CA MET A 120 1.02 2.23 -12.56
C MET A 120 1.19 2.07 -11.04
N ILE A 121 1.71 0.93 -10.59
CA ILE A 121 2.01 0.69 -9.17
C ILE A 121 3.09 1.65 -8.68
N MET A 122 4.14 1.88 -9.47
CA MET A 122 5.20 2.85 -9.13
C MET A 122 4.64 4.27 -8.98
N ALA A 123 3.78 4.71 -9.88
CA ALA A 123 3.13 6.01 -9.79
C ALA A 123 2.27 6.13 -8.52
N ALA A 124 1.46 5.12 -8.22
CA ALA A 124 0.65 5.08 -7.00
C ALA A 124 1.51 5.07 -5.74
N ALA A 125 2.60 4.29 -5.73
CA ALA A 125 3.55 4.25 -4.62
C ALA A 125 4.26 5.59 -4.41
N ALA A 126 4.65 6.29 -5.49
CA ALA A 126 5.26 7.62 -5.43
C ALA A 126 4.30 8.67 -4.85
N ILE A 127 3.03 8.65 -5.28
CA ILE A 127 1.98 9.54 -4.75
C ILE A 127 1.76 9.25 -3.26
N SER A 128 1.66 7.97 -2.88
CA SER A 128 1.51 7.55 -1.49
C SER A 128 2.70 7.97 -0.64
N PHE A 129 3.91 7.79 -1.14
CA PHE A 129 5.15 8.21 -0.48
C PHE A 129 5.17 9.73 -0.24
N ALA A 130 4.85 10.53 -1.26
CA ALA A 130 4.77 11.98 -1.15
C ALA A 130 3.67 12.45 -0.17
N ALA A 131 2.53 11.75 -0.15
CA ALA A 131 1.45 12.02 0.79
C ALA A 131 1.88 11.73 2.23
N ILE A 132 2.50 10.57 2.48
CA ILE A 132 2.96 10.17 3.82
C ILE A 132 4.05 11.14 4.37
N LEU A 133 4.88 11.69 3.50
CA LEU A 133 5.88 12.69 3.92
C LEU A 133 5.25 13.96 4.52
N ARG A 134 3.99 14.27 4.17
CA ARG A 134 3.27 15.43 4.71
C ARG A 134 2.54 15.14 6.03
N PHE A 135 2.40 13.88 6.41
CA PHE A 135 1.82 13.52 7.70
C PHE A 135 2.88 13.63 8.80
N ASP A 136 2.48 14.23 9.91
CA ASP A 136 3.29 14.22 11.13
C ASP A 136 3.27 12.84 11.79
N GLU A 137 4.35 12.50 12.53
CA GLU A 137 4.42 11.23 13.25
C GLU A 137 3.45 11.27 14.44
N THR A 138 2.42 10.44 14.40
CA THR A 138 1.37 10.39 15.43
C THR A 138 1.61 9.33 16.51
N TYR A 139 2.63 8.49 16.34
CA TYR A 139 2.94 7.34 17.21
C TYR A 139 3.03 7.64 18.71
N ARG A 140 3.42 8.88 19.11
CA ARG A 140 3.57 9.29 20.52
C ARG A 140 2.50 10.28 20.98
N LEU A 141 1.61 10.70 20.10
CA LEU A 141 0.48 11.54 20.50
C LEU A 141 -0.48 10.64 21.28
N LYS A 142 -0.55 10.83 22.60
CA LYS A 142 -1.64 10.27 23.42
C LYS A 142 -2.93 10.73 22.75
N LEU A 143 -3.78 9.80 22.35
CA LEU A 143 -5.15 10.10 21.99
C LEU A 143 -5.69 10.95 23.14
N GLN A 144 -5.89 12.23 22.90
CA GLN A 144 -6.51 13.09 23.90
C GLN A 144 -7.91 12.48 24.10
N ALA A 145 -8.09 11.87 25.24
CA ALA A 145 -9.39 11.42 25.69
C ALA A 145 -10.26 12.68 25.78
N ALA A 146 -11.26 12.76 24.89
CA ALA A 146 -12.36 13.70 25.02
C ALA A 146 -13.20 13.29 26.22
#